data_282c913611922c7feae56724b56abe95
#
_entry.id   282c913611922c7feae56724b56abe95
#
_cell.length_a   1.000
_cell.length_b   1.000
_cell.length_c   1.000
_cell.angle_alpha   90.00
_cell.angle_beta   90.00
_cell.angle_gamma   90.00
#
_symmetry.space_group_name_H-M   'P 1'
#
loop_
_entity.id
_entity.type
_entity.pdbx_description
1 polymer ?
#
loop_
_entity_poly.entity_id
_entity_poly.type
_entity_poly.pdbx_seq_one_letter_code
_entity_poly.pdbx_strand_id
1 'polypeptide(L)'
;MSTLKDRLTADMRAALKARDELTTSTLRMALAAVGNAEVAGREKRELSDDEVLVVLTKEAKKRREAAVAFADARRAEQAGKETAEGEVLERYLPKQLPDEELAELVSGALAAGGFTGKAQMGPAMKAAQAAVAGRAEGGRVAAEVRRQLGL
;
A
#
# COMPACT_ATOMS: atom_id res chain seq x y z
N MET A 1 13.16 18.50 8.47
CA MET A 1 12.06 17.54 8.67
C MET A 1 12.51 16.15 8.25
N SER A 2 12.13 15.14 9.02
CA SER A 2 12.44 13.76 8.67
C SER A 2 11.53 13.29 7.54
N THR A 3 12.13 12.66 6.53
CA THR A 3 11.38 12.00 5.47
C THR A 3 10.85 10.65 5.98
N LEU A 4 9.91 10.05 5.25
CA LEU A 4 9.44 8.70 5.55
C LEU A 4 10.60 7.69 5.49
N LYS A 5 11.50 7.84 4.53
CA LYS A 5 12.70 6.99 4.43
C LYS A 5 13.59 7.13 5.66
N ASP A 6 13.78 8.34 6.16
CA ASP A 6 14.54 8.59 7.39
C ASP A 6 13.89 7.92 8.60
N ARG A 7 12.57 7.97 8.68
CA ARG A 7 11.79 7.30 9.73
C ARG A 7 11.97 5.79 9.67
N LEU A 8 11.88 5.19 8.50
CA LEU A 8 12.12 3.75 8.31
C LEU A 8 13.52 3.37 8.78
N THR A 9 14.52 4.17 8.43
CA THR A 9 15.90 3.94 8.81
C THR A 9 16.11 4.04 10.34
N ALA A 10 15.52 5.06 10.95
CA ALA A 10 15.60 5.25 12.41
C ALA A 10 14.91 4.11 13.16
N ASP A 11 13.73 3.70 12.70
CA ASP A 11 12.96 2.60 13.31
C ASP A 11 13.68 1.26 13.14
N MET A 12 14.33 1.03 12.01
CA MET A 12 15.16 -0.17 11.78
C MET A 12 16.33 -0.21 12.78
N ARG A 13 17.00 0.89 12.98
CA ARG A 13 18.12 0.97 13.95
C ARG A 13 17.63 0.75 15.38
N ALA A 14 16.47 1.31 15.74
CA ALA A 14 15.86 1.09 17.05
C ALA A 14 15.49 -0.38 17.25
N ALA A 15 14.91 -1.02 16.24
CA ALA A 15 14.59 -2.44 16.27
C ALA A 15 15.82 -3.31 16.43
N LEU A 16 16.91 -2.97 15.74
CA LEU A 16 18.19 -3.67 15.84
C LEU A 16 18.72 -3.61 17.27
N LYS A 17 18.70 -2.43 17.90
CA LYS A 17 19.12 -2.27 19.29
C LYS A 17 18.24 -3.04 20.28
N ALA A 18 16.93 -3.09 20.01
CA ALA A 18 15.98 -3.83 20.83
C ALA A 18 16.00 -5.34 20.59
N ARG A 19 16.82 -5.81 19.65
CA ARG A 19 16.88 -7.22 19.22
C ARG A 19 15.55 -7.74 18.68
N ASP A 20 14.77 -6.87 18.07
CA ASP A 20 13.55 -7.22 17.36
C ASP A 20 13.91 -7.62 15.93
N GLU A 21 14.20 -8.89 15.73
CA GLU A 21 14.67 -9.43 14.45
C GLU A 21 13.63 -9.29 13.34
N LEU A 22 12.36 -9.52 13.65
CA LEU A 22 11.27 -9.42 12.67
C LEU A 22 11.17 -8.00 12.11
N THR A 23 11.08 -7.01 12.98
CA THR A 23 10.99 -5.61 12.56
C THR A 23 12.25 -5.17 11.82
N THR A 24 13.42 -5.54 12.31
CA THR A 24 14.70 -5.22 11.69
C THR A 24 14.78 -5.76 10.27
N SER A 25 14.51 -7.05 10.07
CA SER A 25 14.61 -7.68 8.75
C SER A 25 13.55 -7.15 7.79
N THR A 26 12.35 -6.90 8.27
CA THR A 26 11.25 -6.36 7.46
C THR A 26 11.59 -4.95 6.96
N LEU A 27 12.07 -4.09 7.84
CA LEU A 27 12.44 -2.73 7.46
C LEU A 27 13.68 -2.68 6.55
N ARG A 28 14.62 -3.61 6.72
CA ARG A 28 15.74 -3.77 5.78
C ARG A 28 15.25 -4.10 4.38
N MET A 29 14.31 -5.03 4.27
CA MET A 29 13.73 -5.39 2.97
C MET A 29 12.98 -4.21 2.34
N ALA A 30 12.23 -3.47 3.16
CA ALA A 30 11.52 -2.28 2.69
C ALA A 30 12.49 -1.21 2.18
N LEU A 31 13.55 -0.93 2.92
CA LEU A 31 14.58 0.03 2.50
C LEU A 31 15.32 -0.43 1.25
N ALA A 32 15.57 -1.74 1.10
CA ALA A 32 16.16 -2.29 -0.12
C ALA A 32 15.22 -2.08 -1.32
N ALA A 33 13.92 -2.28 -1.14
CA ALA A 33 12.94 -2.04 -2.20
C ALA A 33 12.89 -0.55 -2.59
N VAL A 34 12.97 0.35 -1.63
CA VAL A 34 13.06 1.79 -1.89
C VAL A 34 14.34 2.11 -2.68
N GLY A 35 15.48 1.57 -2.24
CA GLY A 35 16.77 1.76 -2.93
C GLY A 35 16.74 1.25 -4.37
N ASN A 36 16.13 0.09 -4.61
CA ASN A 36 15.96 -0.45 -5.95
C ASN A 36 15.09 0.46 -6.84
N ALA A 37 14.02 1.02 -6.29
CA ALA A 37 13.18 1.97 -7.01
C ALA A 37 13.92 3.27 -7.34
N GLU A 38 14.81 3.72 -6.45
CA GLU A 38 15.62 4.92 -6.66
C GLU A 38 16.61 4.79 -7.83
N VAL A 39 17.05 3.58 -8.13
CA VAL A 39 18.01 3.32 -9.21
C VAL A 39 17.40 2.61 -10.43
N ALA A 40 16.10 2.41 -10.44
CA ALA A 40 15.40 1.70 -11.52
C ALA A 40 15.37 2.46 -12.85
N GLY A 41 15.46 3.78 -12.81
CA GLY A 41 15.50 4.64 -13.99
C GLY A 41 16.92 4.84 -14.53
N ARG A 42 17.08 5.70 -15.53
CA ARG A 42 18.39 6.04 -16.11
C ARG A 42 19.31 6.74 -15.12
N GLU A 43 18.74 7.53 -14.23
CA GLU A 43 19.46 8.27 -13.22
C GLU A 43 18.98 7.88 -11.83
N LYS A 44 19.89 7.83 -10.89
CA LYS A 44 19.54 7.67 -9.49
C LYS A 44 18.77 8.92 -9.03
N ARG A 45 17.62 8.73 -8.40
CA ARG A 45 16.87 9.82 -7.79
C ARG A 45 16.31 9.39 -6.44
N GLU A 46 16.17 10.35 -5.56
CA GLU A 46 15.53 10.14 -4.28
C GLU A 46 14.02 10.13 -4.45
N LEU A 47 13.35 9.16 -3.83
CA LEU A 47 11.89 9.07 -3.87
C LEU A 47 11.26 10.07 -2.90
N SER A 48 10.14 10.66 -3.32
CA SER A 48 9.29 11.44 -2.40
C SER A 48 8.62 10.51 -1.40
N ASP A 49 8.06 11.08 -0.33
CA ASP A 49 7.32 10.30 0.66
C ASP A 49 6.15 9.55 0.03
N ASP A 50 5.41 10.17 -0.90
CA ASP A 50 4.32 9.49 -1.59
C ASP A 50 4.80 8.31 -2.42
N GLU A 51 5.94 8.45 -3.08
CA GLU A 51 6.55 7.36 -3.84
C GLU A 51 7.06 6.24 -2.92
N VAL A 52 7.60 6.57 -1.76
CA VAL A 52 7.98 5.58 -0.75
C VAL A 52 6.74 4.83 -0.26
N LEU A 53 5.62 5.51 -0.02
CA LEU A 53 4.36 4.86 0.35
C LEU A 53 3.89 3.87 -0.71
N VAL A 54 4.04 4.20 -1.99
CA VAL A 54 3.71 3.26 -3.08
C VAL A 54 4.55 1.99 -2.99
N VAL A 55 5.85 2.14 -2.74
CA VAL A 55 6.76 0.98 -2.57
C VAL A 55 6.31 0.12 -1.38
N LEU A 56 6.04 0.75 -0.23
CA LEU A 56 5.60 0.04 0.98
C LEU A 56 4.26 -0.67 0.77
N THR A 57 3.33 -0.06 0.05
CA THR A 57 2.03 -0.66 -0.28
C THR A 57 2.20 -1.93 -1.10
N LYS A 58 3.09 -1.90 -2.09
CA LYS A 58 3.40 -3.08 -2.90
C LYS A 58 4.05 -4.18 -2.08
N GLU A 59 4.98 -3.82 -1.20
CA GLU A 59 5.64 -4.79 -0.32
C GLU A 59 4.64 -5.42 0.66
N ALA A 60 3.75 -4.63 1.26
CA ALA A 60 2.70 -5.14 2.14
C ALA A 60 1.75 -6.09 1.39
N LYS A 61 1.39 -5.77 0.16
CA LYS A 61 0.55 -6.63 -0.69
C LYS A 61 1.24 -7.96 -0.97
N LYS A 62 2.52 -7.94 -1.30
CA LYS A 62 3.31 -9.17 -1.50
C LYS A 62 3.30 -10.06 -0.27
N ARG A 63 3.40 -9.47 0.93
CA ARG A 63 3.36 -10.23 2.18
C ARG A 63 2.00 -10.88 2.39
N ARG A 64 0.91 -10.18 2.12
CA ARG A 64 -0.45 -10.75 2.22
C ARG A 64 -0.65 -11.90 1.24
N GLU A 65 -0.23 -11.72 -0.01
CA GLU A 65 -0.33 -12.77 -1.03
C GLU A 65 0.50 -14.00 -0.67
N ALA A 66 1.72 -13.79 -0.17
CA ALA A 66 2.59 -14.86 0.29
C ALA A 66 1.99 -15.59 1.49
N ALA A 67 1.38 -14.86 2.44
CA ALA A 67 0.71 -15.46 3.60
C ALA A 67 -0.43 -16.38 3.16
N VAL A 68 -1.25 -15.96 2.20
CA VAL A 68 -2.33 -16.77 1.64
C VAL A 68 -1.77 -18.03 0.97
N ALA A 69 -0.73 -17.87 0.15
CA ALA A 69 -0.11 -18.99 -0.55
C ALA A 69 0.49 -20.02 0.42
N PHE A 70 1.16 -19.58 1.47
CA PHE A 70 1.69 -20.49 2.49
C PHE A 70 0.59 -21.16 3.28
N ALA A 71 -0.48 -20.45 3.64
CA ALA A 71 -1.61 -21.03 4.34
C ALA A 71 -2.29 -22.11 3.49
N ASP A 72 -2.50 -21.85 2.20
CA ASP A 72 -3.08 -22.82 1.26
C ASP A 72 -2.18 -24.05 1.07
N ALA A 73 -0.87 -23.88 1.18
CA ALA A 73 0.12 -24.96 1.13
C ALA A 73 0.31 -25.66 2.48
N ARG A 74 -0.49 -25.32 3.49
CA ARG A 74 -0.43 -25.84 4.87
C ARG A 74 0.90 -25.57 5.57
N ARG A 75 1.51 -24.43 5.24
CA ARG A 75 2.74 -23.95 5.87
C ARG A 75 2.39 -22.80 6.83
N ALA A 76 1.73 -23.12 7.93
CA ALA A 76 1.20 -22.16 8.88
C ALA A 76 2.25 -21.23 9.49
N GLU A 77 3.45 -21.75 9.77
CA GLU A 77 4.54 -20.97 10.36
C GLU A 77 5.04 -19.89 9.39
N GLN A 78 5.27 -20.26 8.13
CA GLN A 78 5.67 -19.32 7.10
C GLN A 78 4.56 -18.29 6.81
N ALA A 79 3.30 -18.73 6.79
CA ALA A 79 2.16 -17.83 6.62
C ALA A 79 2.09 -16.79 7.75
N GLY A 80 2.29 -17.23 8.99
CA GLY A 80 2.31 -16.35 10.16
C GLY A 80 3.44 -15.33 10.10
N LYS A 81 4.61 -15.74 9.64
CA LYS A 81 5.75 -14.84 9.45
C LYS A 81 5.45 -13.75 8.41
N GLU A 82 4.89 -14.12 7.26
CA GLU A 82 4.51 -13.17 6.22
C GLU A 82 3.46 -12.18 6.72
N THR A 83 2.47 -12.65 7.47
CA THR A 83 1.46 -11.81 8.10
C THR A 83 2.09 -10.81 9.07
N ALA A 84 3.00 -11.26 9.91
CA ALA A 84 3.68 -10.40 10.89
C ALA A 84 4.57 -9.34 10.19
N GLU A 85 5.26 -9.72 9.13
CA GLU A 85 6.03 -8.77 8.30
C GLU A 85 5.12 -7.72 7.66
N GLY A 86 3.97 -8.14 7.13
CA GLY A 86 2.97 -7.23 6.57
C GLY A 86 2.46 -6.23 7.60
N GLU A 87 2.22 -6.65 8.82
CA GLU A 87 1.77 -5.78 9.91
C GLU A 87 2.80 -4.71 10.26
N VAL A 88 4.09 -5.03 10.21
CA VAL A 88 5.17 -4.05 10.40
C VAL A 88 5.08 -2.95 9.34
N LEU A 89 4.91 -3.32 8.08
CA LEU A 89 4.80 -2.37 6.97
C LEU A 89 3.52 -1.52 7.06
N GLU A 90 2.43 -2.11 7.48
CA GLU A 90 1.15 -1.43 7.61
C GLU A 90 1.16 -0.28 8.62
N ARG A 91 2.08 -0.29 9.59
CA ARG A 91 2.26 0.82 10.54
C ARG A 91 2.62 2.14 9.85
N TYR A 92 3.19 2.09 8.66
CA TYR A 92 3.61 3.26 7.88
C TYR A 92 2.59 3.67 6.83
N LEU A 93 1.59 2.83 6.58
CA LEU A 93 0.58 3.06 5.56
C LEU A 93 -0.63 3.79 6.13
N PRO A 94 -1.36 4.55 5.29
CA PRO A 94 -2.63 5.12 5.71
C PRO A 94 -3.58 4.03 6.18
N LYS A 95 -4.39 4.33 7.20
CA LYS A 95 -5.38 3.39 7.71
C LYS A 95 -6.40 3.09 6.61
N GLN A 96 -6.68 1.80 6.39
CA GLN A 96 -7.62 1.37 5.36
C GLN A 96 -9.04 1.80 5.70
N LEU A 97 -9.78 2.25 4.69
CA LEU A 97 -11.18 2.67 4.81
C LEU A 97 -12.10 1.46 4.95
N PRO A 98 -13.08 1.51 5.86
CA PRO A 98 -14.21 0.58 5.82
C PRO A 98 -14.98 0.71 4.50
N ASP A 99 -15.69 -0.34 4.11
CA ASP A 99 -16.44 -0.36 2.83
C ASP A 99 -17.43 0.78 2.70
N GLU A 100 -18.12 1.14 3.78
CA GLU A 100 -19.09 2.24 3.78
C GLU A 100 -18.44 3.60 3.49
N GLU A 101 -17.31 3.88 4.13
CA GLU A 101 -16.57 5.12 3.91
C GLU A 101 -15.96 5.18 2.51
N LEU A 102 -15.48 4.05 2.01
CA LEU A 102 -15.00 3.94 0.64
C LEU A 102 -16.12 4.26 -0.36
N ALA A 103 -17.30 3.67 -0.17
CA ALA A 103 -18.45 3.93 -1.02
C ALA A 103 -18.84 5.40 -1.04
N GLU A 104 -18.85 6.06 0.10
CA GLU A 104 -19.15 7.49 0.22
C GLU A 104 -18.13 8.38 -0.52
N LEU A 105 -16.85 8.09 -0.34
CA LEU A 105 -15.78 8.84 -1.02
C LEU A 105 -15.85 8.68 -2.55
N VAL A 106 -16.07 7.45 -3.01
CA VAL A 106 -16.21 7.18 -4.44
C VAL A 106 -17.47 7.88 -4.99
N SER A 107 -18.59 7.78 -4.29
CA SER A 107 -19.84 8.45 -4.68
C SER A 107 -19.64 9.97 -4.82
N GLY A 108 -18.98 10.59 -3.84
CA GLY A 108 -18.66 12.02 -3.88
C GLY A 108 -17.78 12.41 -5.07
N ALA A 109 -16.76 11.60 -5.36
CA ALA A 109 -15.86 11.84 -6.48
C ALA A 109 -16.58 11.72 -7.83
N LEU A 110 -17.43 10.70 -7.99
CA LEU A 110 -18.20 10.50 -9.23
C LEU A 110 -19.21 11.62 -9.44
N ALA A 111 -19.89 12.05 -8.39
CA ALA A 111 -20.84 13.15 -8.43
C ALA A 111 -20.17 14.47 -8.79
N ALA A 112 -19.04 14.77 -8.16
CA ALA A 112 -18.28 16.00 -8.43
C ALA A 112 -17.77 16.08 -9.86
N GLY A 113 -17.40 14.96 -10.46
CA GLY A 113 -16.93 14.89 -11.85
C GLY A 113 -18.05 14.69 -12.88
N GLY A 114 -19.27 14.43 -12.43
CA GLY A 114 -20.40 14.16 -13.32
C GLY A 114 -20.27 12.83 -14.09
N PHE A 115 -19.56 11.85 -13.55
CA PHE A 115 -19.32 10.57 -14.20
C PHE A 115 -20.53 9.64 -14.00
N THR A 116 -21.08 9.13 -15.09
CA THR A 116 -22.34 8.36 -15.04
C THR A 116 -22.32 7.05 -15.83
N GLY A 117 -21.28 6.77 -16.61
CA GLY A 117 -21.30 5.60 -17.47
C GLY A 117 -19.92 5.03 -17.82
N LYS A 118 -19.95 3.89 -18.48
CA LYS A 118 -18.78 3.10 -18.86
C LYS A 118 -17.73 3.89 -19.64
N ALA A 119 -18.15 4.77 -20.52
CA ALA A 119 -17.25 5.60 -21.33
C ALA A 119 -16.36 6.53 -20.49
N GLN A 120 -16.76 6.78 -19.24
CA GLN A 120 -16.06 7.66 -18.31
C GLN A 120 -15.25 6.91 -17.26
N MET A 121 -15.08 5.60 -17.43
CA MET A 121 -14.41 4.73 -16.45
C MET A 121 -12.99 5.22 -16.11
N GLY A 122 -12.19 5.62 -17.10
CA GLY A 122 -10.83 6.12 -16.88
C GLY A 122 -10.79 7.36 -15.98
N PRO A 123 -11.45 8.45 -16.37
CA PRO A 123 -11.55 9.65 -15.54
C PRO A 123 -12.18 9.41 -14.17
N ALA A 124 -13.20 8.55 -14.10
CA ALA A 124 -13.86 8.19 -12.85
C ALA A 124 -12.90 7.49 -11.89
N MET A 125 -12.11 6.54 -12.39
CA MET A 125 -11.08 5.85 -11.62
C MET A 125 -10.05 6.81 -11.06
N LYS A 126 -9.57 7.72 -11.88
CA LYS A 126 -8.58 8.71 -11.48
C LYS A 126 -9.11 9.61 -10.37
N ALA A 127 -10.35 10.08 -10.50
CA ALA A 127 -10.99 10.92 -9.49
C ALA A 127 -11.21 10.15 -8.18
N ALA A 128 -11.66 8.90 -8.26
CA ALA A 128 -11.86 8.05 -7.09
C ALA A 128 -10.54 7.75 -6.37
N GLN A 129 -9.48 7.42 -7.09
CA GLN A 129 -8.16 7.18 -6.52
C GLN A 129 -7.62 8.42 -5.79
N ALA A 130 -7.80 9.60 -6.37
CA ALA A 130 -7.40 10.86 -5.74
C ALA A 130 -8.17 11.12 -4.44
N ALA A 131 -9.47 10.88 -4.42
CA ALA A 131 -10.32 11.05 -3.24
C ALA A 131 -9.96 10.09 -2.11
N VAL A 132 -9.66 8.85 -2.46
CA VAL A 132 -9.29 7.78 -1.52
C VAL A 132 -7.89 8.00 -0.93
N ALA A 133 -6.98 8.58 -1.72
CA ALA A 133 -5.63 8.96 -1.27
C ALA A 133 -4.85 7.81 -0.60
N GLY A 134 -4.87 6.64 -1.21
CA GLY A 134 -4.11 5.48 -0.73
C GLY A 134 -4.73 4.73 0.46
N ARG A 135 -5.92 5.15 0.93
CA ARG A 135 -6.59 4.54 2.08
C ARG A 135 -7.42 3.30 1.72
N ALA A 136 -7.35 2.86 0.48
CA ALA A 136 -7.93 1.59 0.03
C ALA A 136 -7.08 1.05 -1.12
N GLU A 137 -7.03 -0.29 -1.26
CA GLU A 137 -6.34 -0.92 -2.36
C GLU A 137 -7.00 -0.55 -3.70
N GLY A 138 -6.17 -0.43 -4.76
CA GLY A 138 -6.65 -0.11 -6.09
C GLY A 138 -7.76 -1.02 -6.60
N GLY A 139 -7.69 -2.32 -6.29
CA GLY A 139 -8.74 -3.28 -6.66
C GLY A 139 -10.08 -3.00 -5.97
N ARG A 140 -10.06 -2.60 -4.70
CA ARG A 140 -11.27 -2.22 -3.97
C ARG A 140 -11.89 -0.95 -4.55
N VAL A 141 -11.07 0.04 -4.89
CA VAL A 141 -11.52 1.29 -5.50
C VAL A 141 -12.14 0.99 -6.88
N ALA A 142 -11.47 0.19 -7.69
CA ALA A 142 -11.97 -0.20 -9.01
C ALA A 142 -13.32 -0.92 -8.94
N ALA A 143 -13.46 -1.88 -8.02
CA ALA A 143 -14.70 -2.61 -7.82
C ALA A 143 -15.85 -1.67 -7.42
N GLU A 144 -15.58 -0.73 -6.52
CA GLU A 144 -16.60 0.22 -6.07
C GLU A 144 -17.00 1.21 -7.17
N VAL A 145 -16.05 1.70 -7.95
CA VAL A 145 -16.33 2.57 -9.11
C VAL A 145 -17.24 1.83 -10.11
N ARG A 146 -16.89 0.59 -10.45
CA ARG A 146 -17.72 -0.23 -11.37
C ARG A 146 -19.11 -0.42 -10.81
N ARG A 147 -19.22 -0.77 -9.55
CA ARG A 147 -20.52 -0.98 -8.90
C ARG A 147 -21.39 0.27 -9.00
N GLN A 148 -20.83 1.44 -8.69
CA GLN A 148 -21.59 2.70 -8.71
C GLN A 148 -21.93 3.15 -10.12
N LEU A 149 -21.11 2.82 -11.11
CA LEU A 149 -21.40 3.10 -12.52
C LEU A 149 -22.33 2.06 -13.18
N GLY A 150 -22.71 1.03 -12.44
CA GLY A 150 -23.61 -0.02 -12.94
C GLY A 150 -22.95 -1.03 -13.88
N LEU A 151 -21.66 -1.25 -13.70
CA LEU A 151 -20.86 -2.14 -14.57
C LEU A 151 -20.55 -3.49 -13.95
#